data_cc4c2c4eecb46998a4d159a6c99a03bb
#
_entry.id   cc4c2c4eecb46998a4d159a6c99a03bb
#
_cell.length_a   1.000
_cell.length_b   1.000
_cell.length_c   1.000
_cell.angle_alpha   90.00
_cell.angle_beta   90.00
_cell.angle_gamma   90.00
#
_symmetry.space_group_name_H-M   'P 1'
#
loop_
_entity.id
_entity.type
_entity.pdbx_description
1 polymer ?
#
loop_
_entity_poly.entity_id
_entity_poly.type
_entity_poly.pdbx_seq_one_letter_code
_entity_poly.pdbx_strand_id
1 'polypeptide(L)'
;MSQVYELLGQDGAARAGTLRTAHGTIQTPVFMPVGTKATVKTLDPLEVRDAGAQIILSNTYHLHFRPGDELIAELGGLHEFMRWDGPILTDSGGFQVFSLRDTISKVDDEGVTFNSVYDGTPTRFTPQLAAAIQANLGSDIAMCLDQVPAADVSRRALEEAVRRTTDWARIQRNAPRAPGQLRF
;
A
#
# COMPACT_ATOMS: atom_id res chain seq x y z
N MET A 1 -5.21 23.01 9.98
CA MET A 1 -5.17 21.60 9.56
C MET A 1 -5.33 20.74 10.81
N SER A 2 -6.31 19.86 10.87
CA SER A 2 -6.44 18.92 12.00
C SER A 2 -5.20 18.03 12.04
N GLN A 3 -4.67 17.77 13.24
CA GLN A 3 -3.52 16.90 13.43
C GLN A 3 -3.86 15.49 12.96
N VAL A 4 -3.09 14.95 12.01
CA VAL A 4 -3.32 13.60 11.43
C VAL A 4 -3.15 12.51 12.46
N TYR A 5 -2.15 12.65 13.34
CA TYR A 5 -1.88 11.72 14.43
C TYR A 5 -1.82 12.45 15.77
N GLU A 6 -2.46 11.90 16.79
CA GLU A 6 -2.49 12.39 18.17
C GLU A 6 -1.95 11.32 19.10
N LEU A 7 -0.85 11.62 19.80
CA LEU A 7 -0.28 10.74 20.81
C LEU A 7 -1.11 10.86 22.10
N LEU A 8 -1.68 9.74 22.55
CA LEU A 8 -2.53 9.66 23.76
C LEU A 8 -1.76 9.15 24.99
N GLY A 9 -0.76 8.29 24.77
CA GLY A 9 0.02 7.70 25.86
C GLY A 9 1.35 7.14 25.38
N GLN A 10 2.32 7.11 26.29
CA GLN A 10 3.66 6.57 26.05
C GLN A 10 4.17 5.84 27.28
N ASP A 11 4.81 4.68 27.07
CA ASP A 11 5.56 3.95 28.09
C ASP A 11 6.87 3.45 27.46
N GLY A 12 7.99 4.06 27.85
CA GLY A 12 9.28 3.85 27.20
C GLY A 12 9.22 4.18 25.72
N ALA A 13 9.47 3.18 24.85
CA ALA A 13 9.37 3.29 23.40
C ALA A 13 7.96 2.95 22.86
N ALA A 14 7.08 2.36 23.67
CA ALA A 14 5.72 2.05 23.28
C ALA A 14 4.86 3.33 23.20
N ARG A 15 3.99 3.41 22.20
CA ARG A 15 3.12 4.58 21.97
C ARG A 15 1.70 4.12 21.65
N ALA A 16 0.73 4.77 22.26
CA ALA A 16 -0.68 4.66 21.91
C ALA A 16 -1.19 6.01 21.41
N GLY A 17 -2.00 5.99 20.37
CA GLY A 17 -2.48 7.23 19.77
C GLY A 17 -3.67 7.03 18.86
N THR A 18 -4.08 8.11 18.24
CA THR A 18 -5.20 8.15 17.30
C THR A 18 -4.72 8.66 15.95
N LEU A 19 -4.98 7.89 14.90
CA LEU A 19 -4.73 8.28 13.51
C LEU A 19 -6.07 8.64 12.85
N ARG A 20 -6.15 9.82 12.23
CA ARG A 20 -7.34 10.31 11.52
C ARG A 20 -7.17 10.15 10.02
N THR A 21 -8.15 9.51 9.38
CA THR A 21 -8.22 9.34 7.92
C THR A 21 -9.52 9.94 7.38
N ALA A 22 -9.69 9.90 6.06
CA ALA A 22 -10.92 10.38 5.42
C ALA A 22 -12.14 9.52 5.79
N HIS A 23 -11.95 8.21 6.00
CA HIS A 23 -13.03 7.26 6.30
C HIS A 23 -13.08 6.82 7.76
N GLY A 24 -12.46 7.57 8.65
CA GLY A 24 -12.59 7.31 10.10
C GLY A 24 -11.31 7.47 10.89
N THR A 25 -11.41 7.09 12.15
CA THR A 25 -10.35 7.24 13.14
C THR A 25 -9.89 5.84 13.59
N ILE A 26 -8.59 5.68 13.71
CA ILE A 26 -7.94 4.42 14.06
C ILE A 26 -7.23 4.60 15.40
N GLN A 27 -7.48 3.71 16.35
CA GLN A 27 -6.70 3.64 17.59
C GLN A 27 -5.44 2.83 17.35
N THR A 28 -4.27 3.38 17.70
CA THR A 28 -2.99 2.70 17.51
C THR A 28 -2.36 2.31 18.85
N PRO A 29 -1.68 1.15 18.93
CA PRO A 29 -1.39 0.20 17.84
C PRO A 29 -2.63 -0.57 17.38
N VAL A 30 -2.66 -0.97 16.11
CA VAL A 30 -3.80 -1.68 15.51
C VAL A 30 -3.32 -2.82 14.61
N PHE A 31 -4.08 -3.91 14.57
CA PHE A 31 -3.91 -4.97 13.58
C PHE A 31 -4.74 -4.65 12.33
N MET A 32 -4.16 -4.87 11.16
CA MET A 32 -4.83 -4.68 9.87
C MET A 32 -5.05 -6.05 9.22
N PRO A 33 -6.28 -6.57 9.17
CA PRO A 33 -6.58 -7.77 8.38
C PRO A 33 -6.27 -7.53 6.91
N VAL A 34 -5.75 -8.57 6.24
CA VAL A 34 -5.29 -8.46 4.85
C VAL A 34 -6.42 -8.82 3.89
N GLY A 35 -6.87 -7.83 3.13
CA GLY A 35 -7.82 -7.95 2.04
C GLY A 35 -7.14 -7.87 0.67
N THR A 36 -6.32 -8.86 0.30
CA THR A 36 -5.42 -8.85 -0.86
C THR A 36 -6.10 -8.45 -2.18
N LYS A 37 -7.29 -8.98 -2.45
CA LYS A 37 -8.06 -8.75 -3.68
C LYS A 37 -9.41 -8.09 -3.37
N ALA A 38 -9.37 -7.01 -2.61
CA ALA A 38 -10.57 -6.31 -2.16
C ALA A 38 -11.53 -7.19 -1.33
N THR A 39 -10.98 -8.17 -0.61
CA THR A 39 -11.74 -9.02 0.32
C THR A 39 -10.82 -9.64 1.35
N VAL A 40 -11.25 -9.67 2.61
CA VAL A 40 -10.65 -10.51 3.63
C VAL A 40 -11.17 -11.94 3.41
N LYS A 41 -10.24 -12.85 3.10
CA LYS A 41 -10.61 -14.21 2.68
C LYS A 41 -11.51 -14.88 3.71
N THR A 42 -12.63 -15.43 3.25
CA THR A 42 -13.66 -16.16 4.02
C THR A 42 -14.54 -15.32 4.97
N LEU A 43 -14.36 -14.01 5.01
CA LEU A 43 -15.16 -13.10 5.83
C LEU A 43 -15.82 -12.04 4.95
N ASP A 44 -17.05 -11.68 5.25
CA ASP A 44 -17.69 -10.51 4.68
C ASP A 44 -17.30 -9.22 5.46
N PRO A 45 -17.54 -8.02 4.91
CA PRO A 45 -17.17 -6.77 5.57
C PRO A 45 -17.82 -6.56 6.94
N LEU A 46 -19.02 -7.08 7.18
CA LEU A 46 -19.70 -6.97 8.47
C LEU A 46 -19.01 -7.87 9.51
N GLU A 47 -18.69 -9.11 9.15
CA GLU A 47 -17.93 -10.03 10.00
C GLU A 47 -16.55 -9.47 10.37
N VAL A 48 -15.86 -8.83 9.40
CA VAL A 48 -14.57 -8.16 9.65
C VAL A 48 -14.73 -7.03 10.67
N ARG A 49 -15.81 -6.26 10.58
CA ARG A 49 -16.13 -5.19 11.51
C ARG A 49 -16.49 -5.73 12.89
N ASP A 50 -17.35 -6.74 12.96
CA ASP A 50 -17.76 -7.37 14.21
C ASP A 50 -16.59 -8.02 14.95
N ALA A 51 -15.58 -8.49 14.22
CA ALA A 51 -14.30 -8.93 14.78
C ALA A 51 -13.42 -7.78 15.34
N GLY A 52 -13.86 -6.53 15.22
CA GLY A 52 -13.19 -5.34 15.75
C GLY A 52 -12.12 -4.72 14.87
N ALA A 53 -12.06 -5.08 13.58
CA ALA A 53 -11.13 -4.44 12.65
C ALA A 53 -11.50 -2.96 12.43
N GLN A 54 -10.52 -2.08 12.57
CA GLN A 54 -10.68 -0.64 12.36
C GLN A 54 -10.14 -0.20 11.00
N ILE A 55 -9.31 -1.00 10.37
CA ILE A 55 -8.64 -0.72 9.09
C ILE A 55 -8.35 -2.03 8.38
N ILE A 56 -8.43 -2.04 7.07
CA ILE A 56 -8.07 -3.18 6.21
C ILE A 56 -6.85 -2.82 5.37
N LEU A 57 -5.95 -3.79 5.14
CA LEU A 57 -4.85 -3.68 4.20
C LEU A 57 -5.22 -4.36 2.89
N SER A 58 -5.06 -3.66 1.75
CA SER A 58 -5.24 -4.21 0.41
C SER A 58 -3.97 -4.08 -0.44
N ASN A 59 -3.81 -4.98 -1.43
CA ASN A 59 -2.57 -5.05 -2.20
C ASN A 59 -2.67 -4.33 -3.55
N THR A 60 -1.86 -3.31 -3.73
CA THR A 60 -1.73 -2.54 -4.97
C THR A 60 -1.38 -3.41 -6.17
N TYR A 61 -0.39 -4.30 -6.05
CA TYR A 61 0.03 -5.20 -7.13
C TYR A 61 -1.12 -6.06 -7.66
N HIS A 62 -1.80 -6.77 -6.76
CA HIS A 62 -2.86 -7.70 -7.15
C HIS A 62 -4.06 -6.99 -7.76
N LEU A 63 -4.45 -5.85 -7.20
CA LEU A 63 -5.60 -5.08 -7.66
C LEU A 63 -5.34 -4.37 -9.00
N HIS A 64 -4.10 -3.93 -9.25
CA HIS A 64 -3.69 -3.39 -10.54
C HIS A 64 -3.84 -4.41 -11.67
N PHE A 65 -3.41 -5.65 -11.46
CA PHE A 65 -3.52 -6.69 -12.49
C PHE A 65 -4.92 -7.29 -12.58
N ARG A 66 -5.64 -7.42 -11.48
CA ARG A 66 -6.99 -8.01 -11.45
C ARG A 66 -7.81 -7.51 -10.26
N PRO A 67 -8.92 -6.79 -10.52
CA PRO A 67 -9.57 -6.58 -11.84
C PRO A 67 -8.99 -5.42 -12.66
N GLY A 68 -8.11 -4.60 -12.10
CA GLY A 68 -7.57 -3.35 -12.63
C GLY A 68 -7.97 -2.16 -11.78
N ASP A 69 -7.03 -1.30 -11.46
CA ASP A 69 -7.27 -0.12 -10.62
C ASP A 69 -8.15 0.93 -11.30
N GLU A 70 -8.08 1.04 -12.63
CA GLU A 70 -8.95 1.92 -13.42
C GLU A 70 -10.42 1.50 -13.31
N LEU A 71 -10.71 0.18 -13.43
CA LEU A 71 -12.06 -0.35 -13.23
C LEU A 71 -12.57 -0.10 -11.81
N ILE A 72 -11.71 -0.29 -10.80
CA ILE A 72 -12.07 0.00 -9.41
C ILE A 72 -12.38 1.49 -9.23
N ALA A 73 -11.62 2.39 -9.86
CA ALA A 73 -11.90 3.82 -9.84
C ALA A 73 -13.26 4.16 -10.47
N GLU A 74 -13.58 3.57 -11.62
CA GLU A 74 -14.89 3.72 -12.29
C GLU A 74 -16.07 3.25 -11.42
N LEU A 75 -15.83 2.25 -10.57
CA LEU A 75 -16.83 1.72 -9.62
C LEU A 75 -16.90 2.49 -8.29
N GLY A 76 -16.24 3.65 -8.18
CA GLY A 76 -16.28 4.49 -6.99
C GLY A 76 -15.14 4.30 -6.00
N GLY A 77 -14.09 3.58 -6.41
CA GLY A 77 -12.92 3.29 -5.56
C GLY A 77 -13.07 2.02 -4.73
N LEU A 78 -12.04 1.74 -3.95
CA LEU A 78 -11.91 0.49 -3.24
C LEU A 78 -12.97 0.33 -2.13
N HIS A 79 -13.37 1.42 -1.48
CA HIS A 79 -14.40 1.41 -0.44
C HIS A 79 -15.74 0.92 -0.96
N GLU A 80 -16.21 1.48 -2.09
CA GLU A 80 -17.45 1.03 -2.74
C GLU A 80 -17.33 -0.39 -3.28
N PHE A 81 -16.20 -0.71 -3.91
CA PHE A 81 -15.94 -2.02 -4.49
C PHE A 81 -15.92 -3.14 -3.44
N MET A 82 -15.34 -2.88 -2.25
CA MET A 82 -15.29 -3.83 -1.13
C MET A 82 -16.54 -3.80 -0.25
N ARG A 83 -17.38 -2.77 -0.36
CA ARG A 83 -18.46 -2.48 0.60
C ARG A 83 -17.92 -2.28 2.03
N TRP A 84 -16.76 -1.66 2.14
CA TRP A 84 -16.11 -1.32 3.39
C TRP A 84 -16.03 0.19 3.54
N ASP A 85 -16.72 0.75 4.55
CA ASP A 85 -16.82 2.18 4.80
C ASP A 85 -15.76 2.72 5.80
N GLY A 86 -14.93 1.83 6.36
CA GLY A 86 -13.81 2.18 7.25
C GLY A 86 -12.51 2.46 6.51
N PRO A 87 -11.46 2.85 7.24
CA PRO A 87 -10.13 3.10 6.68
C PRO A 87 -9.56 1.91 5.89
N ILE A 88 -8.86 2.22 4.78
CA ILE A 88 -8.11 1.26 3.97
C ILE A 88 -6.68 1.76 3.78
N LEU A 89 -5.71 0.87 4.04
CA LEU A 89 -4.33 1.05 3.63
C LEU A 89 -4.06 0.19 2.39
N THR A 90 -3.42 0.78 1.37
CA THR A 90 -2.83 0.01 0.27
C THR A 90 -1.32 -0.04 0.43
N ASP A 91 -0.75 -1.25 0.27
CA ASP A 91 0.71 -1.40 0.17
C ASP A 91 1.24 -0.76 -1.12
N SER A 92 2.55 -0.71 -1.28
CA SER A 92 3.18 -0.17 -2.48
C SER A 92 3.17 -1.12 -3.68
N GLY A 93 2.92 -2.41 -3.47
CA GLY A 93 3.17 -3.49 -4.42
C GLY A 93 4.64 -3.93 -4.48
N GLY A 94 5.56 -3.25 -3.81
CA GLY A 94 6.99 -3.55 -3.83
C GLY A 94 7.30 -4.94 -3.29
N PHE A 95 6.73 -5.32 -2.16
CA PHE A 95 6.95 -6.64 -1.58
C PHE A 95 6.58 -7.77 -2.56
N GLN A 96 5.44 -7.68 -3.26
CA GLN A 96 4.99 -8.69 -4.22
C GLN A 96 5.96 -8.78 -5.40
N VAL A 97 6.39 -7.65 -5.94
CA VAL A 97 7.38 -7.62 -7.03
C VAL A 97 8.69 -8.26 -6.59
N PHE A 98 9.24 -7.87 -5.44
CA PHE A 98 10.54 -8.36 -4.98
C PHE A 98 10.50 -9.78 -4.39
N SER A 99 9.35 -10.26 -3.90
CA SER A 99 9.18 -11.65 -3.47
C SER A 99 9.17 -12.64 -4.64
N LEU A 100 8.76 -12.20 -5.83
CA LEU A 100 8.72 -12.97 -7.08
C LEU A 100 10.00 -12.77 -7.90
N ARG A 101 11.18 -12.87 -7.27
CA ARG A 101 12.50 -12.51 -7.82
C ARG A 101 12.79 -13.10 -9.18
N ASP A 102 12.36 -14.33 -9.42
CA ASP A 102 12.61 -15.04 -10.69
C ASP A 102 11.91 -14.36 -11.88
N THR A 103 10.96 -13.46 -11.61
CA THR A 103 10.28 -12.67 -12.65
C THR A 103 10.95 -11.32 -12.92
N ILE A 104 11.85 -10.85 -12.04
CA ILE A 104 12.50 -9.54 -12.18
C ILE A 104 13.58 -9.62 -13.25
N SER A 105 13.47 -8.75 -14.25
CA SER A 105 14.47 -8.60 -15.31
C SER A 105 15.40 -7.42 -15.08
N LYS A 106 14.95 -6.36 -14.40
CA LYS A 106 15.77 -5.15 -14.17
C LYS A 106 15.26 -4.36 -12.96
N VAL A 107 16.20 -3.85 -12.15
CA VAL A 107 15.96 -2.83 -11.12
C VAL A 107 16.92 -1.67 -11.37
N ASP A 108 16.41 -0.45 -11.46
CA ASP A 108 17.17 0.79 -11.59
C ASP A 108 16.54 1.94 -10.79
N ASP A 109 17.09 3.14 -10.91
CA ASP A 109 16.62 4.29 -10.13
C ASP A 109 15.22 4.79 -10.54
N GLU A 110 14.74 4.39 -11.71
CA GLU A 110 13.40 4.75 -12.19
C GLU A 110 12.32 3.73 -11.80
N GLY A 111 12.69 2.51 -11.40
CA GLY A 111 11.73 1.47 -11.01
C GLY A 111 12.22 0.05 -11.22
N VAL A 112 11.28 -0.88 -11.34
CA VAL A 112 11.53 -2.30 -11.51
C VAL A 112 10.78 -2.85 -12.73
N THR A 113 11.44 -3.65 -13.56
CA THR A 113 10.82 -4.38 -14.66
C THR A 113 10.77 -5.86 -14.31
N PHE A 114 9.61 -6.46 -14.48
CA PHE A 114 9.35 -7.86 -14.18
C PHE A 114 8.30 -8.42 -15.14
N ASN A 115 8.17 -9.73 -15.19
CA ASN A 115 7.08 -10.39 -15.92
C ASN A 115 5.91 -10.64 -14.96
N SER A 116 4.71 -10.21 -15.36
CA SER A 116 3.48 -10.43 -14.60
C SER A 116 3.27 -11.93 -14.35
N VAL A 117 2.97 -12.29 -13.11
CA VAL A 117 2.64 -13.70 -12.76
C VAL A 117 1.28 -14.14 -13.28
N TYR A 118 0.48 -13.22 -13.80
CA TYR A 118 -0.86 -13.51 -14.29
C TYR A 118 -0.87 -13.96 -15.76
N ASP A 119 0.02 -13.37 -16.58
CA ASP A 119 0.02 -13.57 -18.03
C ASP A 119 1.43 -13.55 -18.67
N GLY A 120 2.48 -13.35 -17.87
CA GLY A 120 3.86 -13.26 -18.34
C GLY A 120 4.23 -11.96 -19.03
N THR A 121 3.32 -10.98 -19.11
CA THR A 121 3.57 -9.70 -19.78
C THR A 121 4.68 -8.91 -19.09
N PRO A 122 5.72 -8.42 -19.81
CA PRO A 122 6.71 -7.53 -19.25
C PRO A 122 6.07 -6.24 -18.74
N THR A 123 6.26 -5.94 -17.47
CA THR A 123 5.67 -4.78 -16.80
C THR A 123 6.74 -3.93 -16.17
N ARG A 124 6.63 -2.62 -16.32
CA ARG A 124 7.48 -1.64 -15.67
C ARG A 124 6.74 -0.98 -14.51
N PHE A 125 7.15 -1.25 -13.29
CA PHE A 125 6.58 -0.65 -12.09
C PHE A 125 7.48 0.50 -11.62
N THR A 126 6.95 1.72 -11.61
CA THR A 126 7.68 2.93 -11.22
C THR A 126 7.03 3.55 -9.98
N PRO A 127 7.74 4.41 -9.24
CA PRO A 127 7.15 5.16 -8.13
C PRO A 127 5.90 5.96 -8.54
N GLN A 128 5.93 6.57 -9.74
CA GLN A 128 4.80 7.32 -10.27
C GLN A 128 3.60 6.42 -10.54
N LEU A 129 3.83 5.25 -11.16
CA LEU A 129 2.77 4.27 -11.44
C LEU A 129 2.16 3.73 -10.13
N ALA A 130 2.99 3.34 -9.16
CA ALA A 130 2.51 2.87 -7.86
C ALA A 130 1.65 3.92 -7.14
N ALA A 131 2.02 5.20 -7.24
CA ALA A 131 1.23 6.30 -6.71
C ALA A 131 -0.09 6.49 -7.46
N ALA A 132 -0.09 6.40 -8.80
CA ALA A 132 -1.28 6.54 -9.63
C ALA A 132 -2.28 5.41 -9.37
N ILE A 133 -1.82 4.17 -9.30
CA ILE A 133 -2.66 3.01 -8.97
C ILE A 133 -3.35 3.23 -7.63
N GLN A 134 -2.61 3.62 -6.58
CA GLN A 134 -3.18 3.84 -5.25
C GLN A 134 -4.13 5.04 -5.21
N ALA A 135 -3.91 6.05 -6.05
CA ALA A 135 -4.87 7.15 -6.23
C ALA A 135 -6.18 6.67 -6.87
N ASN A 136 -6.10 5.80 -7.90
CA ASN A 136 -7.27 5.17 -8.52
C ASN A 136 -8.02 4.26 -7.54
N LEU A 137 -7.30 3.50 -6.72
CA LEU A 137 -7.89 2.67 -5.67
C LEU A 137 -8.61 3.51 -4.59
N GLY A 138 -8.21 4.76 -4.37
CA GLY A 138 -8.86 5.66 -3.42
C GLY A 138 -8.68 5.27 -1.96
N SER A 139 -7.60 4.57 -1.61
CA SER A 139 -7.29 4.19 -0.22
C SER A 139 -7.02 5.42 0.67
N ASP A 140 -7.26 5.31 1.98
CA ASP A 140 -6.94 6.36 2.94
C ASP A 140 -5.44 6.55 3.14
N ILE A 141 -4.71 5.44 3.14
CA ILE A 141 -3.26 5.41 3.33
C ILE A 141 -2.62 4.69 2.15
N ALA A 142 -1.73 5.39 1.46
CA ALA A 142 -0.93 4.87 0.36
C ALA A 142 0.54 4.74 0.80
N MET A 143 1.13 3.56 0.63
CA MET A 143 2.52 3.31 0.96
C MET A 143 3.45 3.64 -0.22
N CYS A 144 4.62 4.21 0.07
CA CYS A 144 5.61 4.46 -0.96
C CYS A 144 6.23 3.15 -1.47
N LEU A 145 6.49 3.10 -2.80
CA LEU A 145 7.22 1.99 -3.41
C LEU A 145 8.61 1.88 -2.79
N ASP A 146 8.97 0.67 -2.40
CA ASP A 146 10.23 0.36 -1.76
C ASP A 146 10.95 -0.80 -2.49
N GLN A 147 12.27 -0.79 -2.44
CA GLN A 147 13.07 -1.94 -2.85
C GLN A 147 13.32 -2.84 -1.66
N VAL A 148 12.76 -4.06 -1.69
CA VAL A 148 12.92 -5.06 -0.64
C VAL A 148 14.03 -6.06 -1.02
N PRO A 149 15.28 -5.87 -0.55
CA PRO A 149 16.37 -6.79 -0.84
C PRO A 149 16.22 -8.09 -0.01
N ALA A 150 16.94 -9.14 -0.42
CA ALA A 150 17.05 -10.34 0.37
C ALA A 150 17.81 -10.08 1.68
N ALA A 151 17.58 -10.94 2.69
CA ALA A 151 18.25 -10.82 3.99
C ALA A 151 19.76 -11.07 3.94
N ASP A 152 20.23 -11.79 2.92
CA ASP A 152 21.61 -12.22 2.72
C ASP A 152 22.42 -11.36 1.74
N VAL A 153 21.87 -10.21 1.32
CA VAL A 153 22.60 -9.30 0.41
C VAL A 153 23.75 -8.59 1.13
N SER A 154 24.73 -8.14 0.33
CA SER A 154 25.84 -7.36 0.86
C SER A 154 25.36 -6.03 1.45
N ARG A 155 26.14 -5.48 2.41
CA ARG A 155 25.86 -4.16 2.99
C ARG A 155 25.73 -3.07 1.92
N ARG A 156 26.57 -3.10 0.88
CA ARG A 156 26.50 -2.15 -0.25
C ARG A 156 25.17 -2.23 -0.98
N ALA A 157 24.68 -3.44 -1.25
CA ALA A 157 23.39 -3.64 -1.91
C ALA A 157 22.22 -3.13 -1.04
N LEU A 158 22.31 -3.31 0.29
CA LEU A 158 21.33 -2.78 1.22
C LEU A 158 21.34 -1.24 1.25
N GLU A 159 22.52 -0.61 1.31
CA GLU A 159 22.66 0.84 1.27
C GLU A 159 22.11 1.44 -0.03
N GLU A 160 22.31 0.77 -1.16
CA GLU A 160 21.73 1.15 -2.45
C GLU A 160 20.21 1.00 -2.48
N ALA A 161 19.65 -0.05 -1.90
CA ALA A 161 18.20 -0.23 -1.78
C ALA A 161 17.55 0.85 -0.91
N VAL A 162 18.17 1.22 0.22
CA VAL A 162 17.72 2.32 1.09
C VAL A 162 17.75 3.65 0.35
N ARG A 163 18.85 3.96 -0.35
CA ARG A 163 18.95 5.17 -1.17
C ARG A 163 17.83 5.24 -2.20
N ARG A 164 17.67 4.15 -2.97
CA ARG A 164 16.66 4.06 -4.02
C ARG A 164 15.23 4.21 -3.48
N THR A 165 14.91 3.50 -2.40
CA THR A 165 13.61 3.63 -1.71
C THR A 165 13.36 5.09 -1.28
N THR A 166 14.37 5.75 -0.72
CA THR A 166 14.27 7.16 -0.32
C THR A 166 14.03 8.10 -1.51
N ASP A 167 14.70 7.86 -2.63
CA ASP A 167 14.52 8.66 -3.85
C ASP A 167 13.14 8.41 -4.48
N TRP A 168 12.67 7.16 -4.49
CA TRP A 168 11.30 6.82 -4.92
C TRP A 168 10.24 7.46 -4.04
N ALA A 169 10.44 7.49 -2.72
CA ALA A 169 9.53 8.18 -1.81
C ALA A 169 9.45 9.69 -2.08
N ARG A 170 10.58 10.34 -2.42
CA ARG A 170 10.60 11.76 -2.82
C ARG A 170 9.79 12.01 -4.10
N ILE A 171 9.90 11.12 -5.07
CA ILE A 171 9.11 11.18 -6.32
C ILE A 171 7.62 11.05 -5.99
N GLN A 172 7.25 10.03 -5.23
CA GLN A 172 5.84 9.74 -4.89
C GLN A 172 5.21 10.83 -4.03
N ARG A 173 5.99 11.50 -3.18
CA ARG A 173 5.51 12.63 -2.36
C ARG A 173 4.78 13.69 -3.19
N ASN A 174 5.23 13.94 -4.41
CA ASN A 174 4.70 14.95 -5.32
C ASN A 174 3.71 14.40 -6.36
N ALA A 175 3.50 13.08 -6.39
CA ALA A 175 2.57 12.46 -7.31
C ALA A 175 1.10 12.75 -6.92
N PRO A 176 0.16 12.72 -7.89
CA PRO A 176 -1.26 12.81 -7.62
C PRO A 176 -1.72 11.80 -6.56
N ARG A 177 -2.76 12.17 -5.82
CA ARG A 177 -3.36 11.33 -4.77
C ARG A 177 -4.87 11.51 -4.74
N ALA A 178 -5.59 10.54 -4.22
CA ALA A 178 -7.02 10.66 -3.96
C ALA A 178 -7.31 11.75 -2.90
N PRO A 179 -8.49 12.38 -2.90
CA PRO A 179 -8.88 13.33 -1.88
C PRO A 179 -8.74 12.74 -0.47
N GLY A 180 -8.05 13.44 0.43
CA GLY A 180 -7.84 12.99 1.81
C GLY A 180 -6.81 11.87 1.99
N GLN A 181 -6.25 11.29 0.92
CA GLN A 181 -5.27 10.21 1.00
C GLN A 181 -3.96 10.67 1.67
N LEU A 182 -3.57 9.97 2.70
CA LEU A 182 -2.26 10.09 3.35
C LEU A 182 -1.22 9.26 2.58
N ARG A 183 0.04 9.66 2.63
CA ARG A 183 1.14 8.92 2.00
C ARG A 183 2.30 8.79 2.96
N PHE A 184 2.76 7.54 3.13
CA PHE A 184 3.87 7.17 4.00
C PHE A 184 4.93 6.38 3.25
#